data_2d5ac6ac4b7a87d503bfd9d23ac20cfd
#
_entry.id   2d5ac6ac4b7a87d503bfd9d23ac20cfd
#
_cell.length_a   1.000
_cell.length_b   1.000
_cell.length_c   1.000
_cell.angle_alpha   90.00
_cell.angle_beta   90.00
_cell.angle_gamma   90.00
#
_symmetry.space_group_name_H-M   'P 1'
#
loop_
_entity.id
_entity.type
_entity.pdbx_description
1 polymer ?
#
loop_
_entity_poly.entity_id
_entity_poly.type
_entity_poly.pdbx_seq_one_letter_code
_entity_poly.pdbx_strand_id
1 'polypeptide(L)'
;MNYREQLSAILDASSWSQERLARALDVSFPTLNSWLNGRSEPRTKAVARIHSLYQDIVGVSDVEQGTLGRAKSSALRHRLTAKELLGDRTSLDKLTLHLTYHTNTIEGSTMTLSDVEEVIFEHKVLTNRTAIEQTEARNHQAALYWLIEQLADKGSDLRIDEALILGLHLRLMNGIMGDAGKYRSHAVRIMGANVPLANYLKV
;
A
#
# COMPACT_ATOMS: atom_id res chain seq x y z
N MET A 1 -25.37 -6.27 2.34
CA MET A 1 -25.05 -6.96 3.62
C MET A 1 -25.52 -6.09 4.78
N ASN A 2 -26.30 -6.63 5.70
CA ASN A 2 -26.80 -5.89 6.86
C ASN A 2 -25.77 -5.89 8.00
N TYR A 3 -25.96 -5.07 9.02
CA TYR A 3 -25.00 -4.93 10.13
C TYR A 3 -24.75 -6.23 10.92
N ARG A 4 -25.71 -7.14 10.99
CA ARG A 4 -25.54 -8.44 11.69
C ARG A 4 -24.64 -9.37 10.90
N GLU A 5 -24.82 -9.44 9.59
CA GLU A 5 -23.96 -10.19 8.69
C GLU A 5 -22.52 -9.66 8.76
N GLN A 6 -22.34 -8.33 8.82
CA GLN A 6 -21.01 -7.73 9.00
C GLN A 6 -20.39 -8.10 10.35
N LEU A 7 -21.13 -8.03 11.45
CA LEU A 7 -20.65 -8.44 12.78
C LEU A 7 -20.25 -9.92 12.83
N SER A 8 -21.05 -10.81 12.25
CA SER A 8 -20.73 -12.23 12.16
C SER A 8 -19.48 -12.47 11.33
N ALA A 9 -19.38 -11.87 10.15
CA ALA A 9 -18.22 -11.98 9.27
C ALA A 9 -16.92 -11.47 9.94
N ILE A 10 -16.99 -10.39 10.75
CA ILE A 10 -15.86 -9.91 11.53
C ILE A 10 -15.41 -10.95 12.54
N LEU A 11 -16.33 -11.57 13.28
CA LEU A 11 -16.01 -12.61 14.26
C LEU A 11 -15.37 -13.83 13.62
N ASP A 12 -15.93 -14.28 12.49
CA ASP A 12 -15.45 -15.44 11.73
C ASP A 12 -14.04 -15.19 11.16
N ALA A 13 -13.81 -14.02 10.58
CA ALA A 13 -12.53 -13.67 9.95
C ALA A 13 -11.42 -13.37 10.96
N SER A 14 -11.76 -12.74 12.10
CA SER A 14 -10.77 -12.27 13.08
C SER A 14 -10.46 -13.29 14.18
N SER A 15 -11.30 -14.31 14.38
CA SER A 15 -11.28 -15.19 15.56
C SER A 15 -11.36 -14.42 16.90
N TRP A 16 -11.96 -13.23 16.91
CA TRP A 16 -12.12 -12.43 18.12
C TRP A 16 -13.25 -12.95 18.99
N SER A 17 -13.12 -12.75 20.30
CA SER A 17 -14.28 -12.92 21.20
C SER A 17 -15.26 -11.75 21.03
N GLN A 18 -16.52 -11.96 21.40
CA GLN A 18 -17.53 -10.89 21.36
C GLN A 18 -17.16 -9.73 22.28
N GLU A 19 -16.47 -9.97 23.41
CA GLU A 19 -15.99 -8.90 24.30
C GLU A 19 -14.91 -8.04 23.60
N ARG A 20 -14.03 -8.67 22.82
CA ARG A 20 -13.01 -7.95 22.04
C ARG A 20 -13.66 -7.12 20.96
N LEU A 21 -14.63 -7.67 20.25
CA LEU A 21 -15.40 -6.94 19.24
C LEU A 21 -16.19 -5.77 19.84
N ALA A 22 -16.82 -5.96 20.99
CA ALA A 22 -17.53 -4.90 21.70
C ALA A 22 -16.60 -3.73 22.04
N ARG A 23 -15.39 -4.01 22.55
CA ARG A 23 -14.37 -3.00 22.84
C ARG A 23 -13.91 -2.28 21.58
N ALA A 24 -13.69 -2.99 20.48
CA ALA A 24 -13.28 -2.40 19.21
C ALA A 24 -14.34 -1.44 18.64
N LEU A 25 -15.62 -1.75 18.87
CA LEU A 25 -16.75 -0.91 18.47
C LEU A 25 -17.09 0.20 19.50
N ASP A 26 -16.37 0.25 20.63
CA ASP A 26 -16.61 1.19 21.73
C ASP A 26 -18.05 1.08 22.27
N VAL A 27 -18.48 -0.16 22.54
CA VAL A 27 -19.79 -0.49 23.14
C VAL A 27 -19.64 -1.54 24.22
N SER A 28 -20.67 -1.67 25.07
CA SER A 28 -20.70 -2.74 26.08
C SER A 28 -20.99 -4.11 25.43
N PHE A 29 -20.49 -5.18 26.04
CA PHE A 29 -20.82 -6.54 25.62
C PHE A 29 -22.35 -6.82 25.54
N PRO A 30 -23.18 -6.42 26.54
CA PRO A 30 -24.62 -6.59 26.42
C PRO A 30 -25.24 -5.88 25.22
N THR A 31 -24.71 -4.71 24.84
CA THR A 31 -25.16 -3.95 23.66
C THR A 31 -24.85 -4.72 22.39
N LEU A 32 -23.59 -5.19 22.23
CA LEU A 32 -23.21 -6.00 21.07
C LEU A 32 -24.02 -7.30 20.98
N ASN A 33 -24.18 -7.99 22.10
CA ASN A 33 -24.98 -9.22 22.16
C ASN A 33 -26.45 -8.99 21.78
N SER A 34 -27.02 -7.86 22.20
CA SER A 34 -28.37 -7.44 21.79
C SER A 34 -28.49 -7.23 20.28
N TRP A 35 -27.47 -6.64 19.64
CA TRP A 35 -27.43 -6.44 18.19
C TRP A 35 -27.29 -7.77 17.42
N LEU A 36 -26.39 -8.64 17.87
CA LEU A 36 -26.18 -9.96 17.24
C LEU A 36 -27.46 -10.82 17.29
N ASN A 37 -28.19 -10.75 18.41
CA ASN A 37 -29.43 -11.50 18.61
C ASN A 37 -30.69 -10.77 18.10
N GLY A 38 -30.56 -9.60 17.51
CA GLY A 38 -31.68 -8.83 16.96
C GLY A 38 -32.67 -8.27 17.97
N ARG A 39 -32.26 -8.12 19.22
CA ARG A 39 -33.08 -7.54 20.30
C ARG A 39 -33.10 -6.01 20.26
N SER A 40 -32.09 -5.39 19.64
CA SER A 40 -32.01 -3.97 19.40
C SER A 40 -31.19 -3.69 18.13
N GLU A 41 -31.28 -2.46 17.64
CA GLU A 41 -30.55 -2.02 16.44
C GLU A 41 -29.48 -0.97 16.79
N PRO A 42 -28.31 -1.01 16.12
CA PRO A 42 -27.30 0.02 16.30
C PRO A 42 -27.75 1.34 15.68
N ARG A 43 -27.44 2.46 16.36
CA ARG A 43 -27.65 3.81 15.81
C ARG A 43 -26.69 4.06 14.65
N THR A 44 -27.00 5.04 13.80
CA THR A 44 -26.24 5.40 12.59
C THR A 44 -24.72 5.48 12.82
N LYS A 45 -24.27 6.09 13.92
CA LYS A 45 -22.84 6.18 14.26
C LYS A 45 -22.20 4.79 14.52
N ALA A 46 -22.94 3.90 15.16
CA ALA A 46 -22.47 2.55 15.42
C ALA A 46 -22.47 1.70 14.14
N VAL A 47 -23.46 1.87 13.26
CA VAL A 47 -23.48 1.23 11.94
C VAL A 47 -22.25 1.63 11.12
N ALA A 48 -21.90 2.92 11.10
CA ALA A 48 -20.72 3.41 10.41
C ALA A 48 -19.41 2.77 10.96
N ARG A 49 -19.30 2.63 12.29
CA ARG A 49 -18.14 1.95 12.92
C ARG A 49 -18.08 0.46 12.58
N ILE A 50 -19.25 -0.23 12.59
CA ILE A 50 -19.34 -1.64 12.19
C ILE A 50 -18.86 -1.80 10.74
N HIS A 51 -19.34 -0.92 9.85
CA HIS A 51 -18.95 -0.95 8.44
C HIS A 51 -17.45 -0.70 8.25
N SER A 52 -16.88 0.30 8.92
CA SER A 52 -15.43 0.57 8.86
C SER A 52 -14.62 -0.64 9.34
N LEU A 53 -14.96 -1.20 10.51
CA LEU A 53 -14.27 -2.36 11.06
C LEU A 53 -14.41 -3.60 10.19
N TYR A 54 -15.56 -3.78 9.54
CA TYR A 54 -15.78 -4.84 8.56
C TYR A 54 -14.86 -4.69 7.35
N GLN A 55 -14.74 -3.48 6.80
CA GLN A 55 -13.82 -3.20 5.69
C GLN A 55 -12.36 -3.48 6.08
N ASP A 56 -11.96 -3.11 7.30
CA ASP A 56 -10.59 -3.29 7.79
C ASP A 56 -10.22 -4.76 8.02
N ILE A 57 -11.16 -5.60 8.49
CA ILE A 57 -10.90 -6.98 8.91
C ILE A 57 -11.24 -8.01 7.83
N VAL A 58 -12.41 -7.86 7.20
CA VAL A 58 -12.89 -8.81 6.18
C VAL A 58 -12.38 -8.40 4.80
N GLY A 59 -12.02 -7.13 4.65
CA GLY A 59 -11.36 -6.61 3.46
C GLY A 59 -12.25 -6.58 2.24
N VAL A 60 -11.61 -6.47 1.07
CA VAL A 60 -12.22 -6.30 -0.24
C VAL A 60 -12.88 -7.59 -0.77
N SER A 61 -12.90 -8.67 0.01
CA SER A 61 -13.46 -9.97 -0.41
C SER A 61 -14.97 -9.91 -0.74
N ASP A 62 -15.65 -8.85 -0.30
CA ASP A 62 -17.10 -8.69 -0.50
C ASP A 62 -17.46 -7.56 -1.50
N VAL A 63 -16.53 -7.18 -2.36
CA VAL A 63 -16.89 -6.33 -3.51
C VAL A 63 -17.76 -7.16 -4.45
N GLU A 64 -19.01 -6.74 -4.59
CA GLU A 64 -19.95 -7.35 -5.53
C GLU A 64 -19.27 -7.53 -6.90
N GLN A 65 -19.21 -8.78 -7.40
CA GLN A 65 -18.49 -9.12 -8.63
C GLN A 65 -18.92 -8.24 -9.82
N GLY A 66 -20.20 -7.85 -9.87
CA GLY A 66 -20.72 -6.92 -10.87
C GLY A 66 -20.11 -5.51 -10.76
N THR A 67 -19.93 -5.00 -9.55
CA THR A 67 -19.30 -3.69 -9.31
C THR A 67 -17.82 -3.72 -9.64
N LEU A 68 -17.11 -4.79 -9.24
CA LEU A 68 -15.71 -5.01 -9.61
C LEU A 68 -15.55 -5.15 -11.13
N GLY A 69 -16.43 -5.88 -11.79
CA GLY A 69 -16.44 -6.04 -13.25
C GLY A 69 -16.64 -4.70 -13.98
N ARG A 70 -17.58 -3.86 -13.52
CA ARG A 70 -17.78 -2.51 -14.07
C ARG A 70 -16.57 -1.61 -13.85
N ALA A 71 -15.98 -1.63 -12.67
CA ALA A 71 -14.76 -0.86 -12.37
C ALA A 71 -13.58 -1.30 -13.24
N LYS A 72 -13.35 -2.61 -13.38
CA LYS A 72 -12.31 -3.15 -14.27
C LYS A 72 -12.54 -2.74 -15.72
N SER A 73 -13.78 -2.88 -16.23
CA SER A 73 -14.12 -2.50 -17.60
C SER A 73 -13.97 -1.00 -17.84
N SER A 74 -14.28 -0.16 -16.85
CA SER A 74 -14.05 1.29 -16.91
C SER A 74 -12.57 1.60 -16.93
N ALA A 75 -11.77 1.00 -16.04
CA ALA A 75 -10.32 1.19 -16.00
C ALA A 75 -9.64 0.77 -17.31
N LEU A 76 -10.08 -0.34 -17.91
CA LEU A 76 -9.56 -0.81 -19.21
C LEU A 76 -9.85 0.16 -20.36
N ARG A 77 -11.01 0.84 -20.35
CA ARG A 77 -11.34 1.86 -21.36
C ARG A 77 -10.50 3.12 -21.28
N HIS A 78 -10.00 3.45 -20.08
CA HIS A 78 -9.17 4.64 -19.81
C HIS A 78 -7.70 4.27 -19.57
N ARG A 79 -7.29 3.08 -20.02
CA ARG A 79 -5.94 2.59 -19.84
C ARG A 79 -4.96 3.40 -20.66
N LEU A 80 -4.09 4.13 -19.99
CA LEU A 80 -2.91 4.73 -20.60
C LEU A 80 -1.84 3.64 -20.78
N THR A 81 -1.23 3.61 -21.96
CA THR A 81 -0.01 2.82 -22.16
C THR A 81 1.19 3.56 -21.54
N ALA A 82 2.28 2.84 -21.27
CA ALA A 82 3.50 3.48 -20.76
C ALA A 82 4.05 4.55 -21.74
N LYS A 83 3.91 4.36 -23.05
CA LYS A 83 4.29 5.34 -24.06
C LYS A 83 3.44 6.60 -23.99
N GLU A 84 2.13 6.46 -23.86
CA GLU A 84 1.21 7.61 -23.71
C GLU A 84 1.49 8.36 -22.41
N LEU A 85 1.77 7.63 -21.31
CA LEU A 85 2.13 8.22 -20.03
C LEU A 85 3.45 9.02 -20.10
N LEU A 86 4.47 8.50 -20.77
CA LEU A 86 5.72 9.24 -21.01
C LEU A 86 5.51 10.49 -21.89
N GLY A 87 4.51 10.48 -22.76
CA GLY A 87 4.14 11.64 -23.61
C GLY A 87 3.30 12.68 -22.86
N ASP A 88 2.66 12.33 -21.74
CA ASP A 88 1.85 13.23 -20.92
C ASP A 88 2.58 13.56 -19.60
N ARG A 89 3.39 14.62 -19.65
CA ARG A 89 4.19 15.08 -18.50
C ARG A 89 3.34 15.33 -17.26
N THR A 90 2.16 15.92 -17.43
CA THR A 90 1.28 16.26 -16.30
C THR A 90 0.78 15.00 -15.58
N SER A 91 0.31 14.00 -16.32
CA SER A 91 -0.13 12.73 -15.75
C SER A 91 1.03 11.95 -15.14
N LEU A 92 2.20 11.95 -15.77
CA LEU A 92 3.40 11.29 -15.27
C LEU A 92 3.87 11.91 -13.94
N ASP A 93 3.97 13.24 -13.88
CA ASP A 93 4.39 13.94 -12.66
C ASP A 93 3.40 13.73 -11.52
N LYS A 94 2.09 13.76 -11.80
CA LYS A 94 1.04 13.50 -10.82
C LYS A 94 1.10 12.07 -10.28
N LEU A 95 1.23 11.08 -11.16
CA LEU A 95 1.39 9.68 -10.78
C LEU A 95 2.64 9.49 -9.91
N THR A 96 3.77 10.02 -10.36
CA THR A 96 5.06 9.91 -9.67
C THR A 96 5.01 10.55 -8.29
N LEU A 97 4.45 11.77 -8.17
CA LEU A 97 4.30 12.46 -6.90
C LEU A 97 3.51 11.62 -5.88
N HIS A 98 2.31 11.18 -6.28
CA HIS A 98 1.45 10.44 -5.37
C HIS A 98 2.01 9.06 -5.01
N LEU A 99 2.56 8.32 -5.97
CA LEU A 99 3.19 7.02 -5.67
C LEU A 99 4.39 7.19 -4.75
N THR A 100 5.26 8.16 -4.99
CA THR A 100 6.43 8.43 -4.14
C THR A 100 6.00 8.81 -2.74
N TYR A 101 5.04 9.72 -2.58
CA TYR A 101 4.53 10.14 -1.29
C TYR A 101 3.93 8.96 -0.51
N HIS A 102 3.00 8.22 -1.10
CA HIS A 102 2.31 7.14 -0.40
C HIS A 102 3.23 5.97 -0.06
N THR A 103 4.12 5.57 -0.97
CA THR A 103 5.07 4.48 -0.72
C THR A 103 6.02 4.85 0.43
N ASN A 104 6.63 6.05 0.38
CA ASN A 104 7.55 6.48 1.44
C ASN A 104 6.84 6.67 2.79
N THR A 105 5.58 7.12 2.79
CA THR A 105 4.78 7.25 4.02
C THR A 105 4.50 5.88 4.66
N ILE A 106 4.21 4.85 3.86
CA ILE A 106 4.02 3.47 4.35
C ILE A 106 5.31 2.95 5.00
N GLU A 107 6.48 3.31 4.46
CA GLU A 107 7.80 2.95 5.00
C GLU A 107 8.24 3.85 6.18
N GLY A 108 7.40 4.79 6.61
CA GLY A 108 7.64 5.60 7.81
C GLY A 108 8.23 6.98 7.56
N SER A 109 8.30 7.45 6.32
CA SER A 109 8.72 8.83 6.03
C SER A 109 7.76 9.85 6.64
N THR A 110 8.31 10.93 7.16
CA THR A 110 7.58 12.05 7.76
C THR A 110 7.35 13.21 6.79
N MET A 111 7.77 13.08 5.53
CA MET A 111 7.59 14.09 4.50
C MET A 111 6.11 14.28 4.15
N THR A 112 5.70 15.52 4.00
CA THR A 112 4.38 15.87 3.44
C THR A 112 4.37 15.74 1.91
N LEU A 113 3.20 15.76 1.29
CA LEU A 113 3.09 15.75 -0.17
C LEU A 113 3.85 16.93 -0.80
N SER A 114 3.77 18.13 -0.19
CA SER A 114 4.50 19.32 -0.63
C SER A 114 6.02 19.14 -0.49
N ASP A 115 6.49 18.54 0.61
CA ASP A 115 7.93 18.25 0.79
C ASP A 115 8.44 17.32 -0.32
N VAL A 116 7.67 16.29 -0.67
CA VAL A 116 8.03 15.37 -1.76
C VAL A 116 8.07 16.10 -3.09
N GLU A 117 7.06 16.93 -3.39
CA GLU A 117 6.99 17.74 -4.62
C GLU A 117 8.22 18.65 -4.77
N GLU A 118 8.57 19.39 -3.72
CA GLU A 118 9.75 20.28 -3.70
C GLU A 118 11.05 19.51 -3.92
N VAL A 119 11.19 18.33 -3.32
CA VAL A 119 12.40 17.51 -3.42
C VAL A 119 12.56 16.88 -4.80
N ILE A 120 11.47 16.34 -5.39
CA ILE A 120 11.58 15.56 -6.63
C ILE A 120 11.49 16.42 -7.89
N PHE A 121 10.75 17.54 -7.89
CA PHE A 121 10.57 18.38 -9.08
C PHE A 121 11.32 19.70 -9.01
N GLU A 122 11.42 20.31 -7.82
CA GLU A 122 12.15 21.57 -7.65
C GLU A 122 13.59 21.36 -7.21
N HIS A 123 14.00 20.11 -6.93
CA HIS A 123 15.34 19.71 -6.50
C HIS A 123 15.82 20.42 -5.23
N LYS A 124 14.88 20.88 -4.40
CA LYS A 124 15.21 21.55 -3.14
C LYS A 124 15.81 20.59 -2.13
N VAL A 125 16.63 21.16 -1.24
CA VAL A 125 17.12 20.49 -0.03
C VAL A 125 16.39 21.06 1.16
N LEU A 126 15.61 20.22 1.84
CA LEU A 126 14.80 20.61 2.99
C LEU A 126 15.62 20.45 4.27
N THR A 127 15.74 21.52 5.05
CA THR A 127 16.51 21.52 6.30
C THR A 127 15.78 20.88 7.47
N ASN A 128 14.45 20.75 7.37
CA ASN A 128 13.56 20.14 8.36
C ASN A 128 13.24 18.67 8.09
N ARG A 129 13.91 18.04 7.11
CA ARG A 129 13.77 16.63 6.75
C ARG A 129 15.15 15.98 6.70
N THR A 130 15.19 14.67 6.98
CA THR A 130 16.45 13.93 6.92
C THR A 130 16.97 13.80 5.50
N ALA A 131 18.28 13.71 5.35
CA ALA A 131 18.90 13.47 4.04
C ALA A 131 18.48 12.12 3.45
N ILE A 132 18.22 11.11 4.30
CA ILE A 132 17.76 9.77 3.87
C ILE A 132 16.38 9.88 3.25
N GLU A 133 15.39 10.45 3.93
CA GLU A 133 14.03 10.61 3.40
C GLU A 133 14.02 11.33 2.04
N GLN A 134 14.82 12.39 1.91
CA GLN A 134 14.93 13.12 0.65
C GLN A 134 15.59 12.28 -0.46
N THR A 135 16.60 11.47 -0.10
CA THR A 135 17.25 10.54 -1.05
C THR A 135 16.30 9.44 -1.47
N GLU A 136 15.54 8.87 -0.54
CA GLU A 136 14.50 7.87 -0.83
C GLU A 136 13.45 8.40 -1.80
N ALA A 137 12.97 9.63 -1.61
CA ALA A 137 12.01 10.26 -2.52
C ALA A 137 12.57 10.42 -3.95
N ARG A 138 13.81 10.91 -4.09
CA ARG A 138 14.47 11.05 -5.41
C ARG A 138 14.73 9.69 -6.07
N ASN A 139 15.18 8.73 -5.29
CA ASN A 139 15.45 7.38 -5.76
C ASN A 139 14.17 6.68 -6.23
N HIS A 140 13.07 6.86 -5.49
CA HIS A 140 11.77 6.30 -5.87
C HIS A 140 11.28 6.89 -7.19
N GLN A 141 11.39 8.22 -7.38
CA GLN A 141 11.09 8.87 -8.66
C GLN A 141 11.93 8.28 -9.79
N ALA A 142 13.25 8.17 -9.61
CA ALA A 142 14.15 7.63 -10.62
C ALA A 142 13.84 6.16 -10.96
N ALA A 143 13.47 5.36 -9.95
CA ALA A 143 13.07 3.97 -10.14
C ALA A 143 11.76 3.85 -10.92
N LEU A 144 10.76 4.70 -10.61
CA LEU A 144 9.49 4.73 -11.34
C LEU A 144 9.67 5.15 -12.81
N TYR A 145 10.44 6.20 -13.08
CA TYR A 145 10.70 6.63 -14.45
C TYR A 145 11.37 5.53 -15.25
N TRP A 146 12.43 4.93 -14.70
CA TRP A 146 13.09 3.81 -15.34
C TRP A 146 12.15 2.63 -15.61
N LEU A 147 11.28 2.27 -14.66
CA LEU A 147 10.32 1.19 -14.84
C LEU A 147 9.33 1.49 -15.97
N ILE A 148 8.82 2.72 -16.02
CA ILE A 148 7.88 3.15 -17.07
C ILE A 148 8.57 3.16 -18.44
N GLU A 149 9.84 3.56 -18.51
CA GLU A 149 10.66 3.46 -19.74
C GLU A 149 10.83 2.00 -20.19
N GLN A 150 11.15 1.07 -19.26
CA GLN A 150 11.23 -0.36 -19.59
C GLN A 150 9.90 -0.90 -20.11
N LEU A 151 8.76 -0.47 -19.50
CA LEU A 151 7.42 -0.82 -19.95
C LEU A 151 7.09 -0.24 -21.32
N ALA A 152 7.53 0.98 -21.61
CA ALA A 152 7.31 1.63 -22.88
C ALA A 152 8.12 1.00 -24.03
N ASP A 153 9.33 0.55 -23.71
CA ASP A 153 10.25 -0.10 -24.67
C ASP A 153 9.83 -1.55 -24.94
N LYS A 154 9.65 -2.34 -23.92
CA LYS A 154 9.40 -3.79 -24.03
C LYS A 154 7.92 -4.19 -24.10
N GLY A 155 7.02 -3.35 -23.63
CA GLY A 155 5.58 -3.63 -23.61
C GLY A 155 5.24 -4.94 -22.92
N SER A 156 4.53 -5.82 -23.64
CA SER A 156 4.14 -7.16 -23.14
C SER A 156 5.33 -8.14 -22.98
N ASP A 157 6.48 -7.83 -23.54
CA ASP A 157 7.68 -8.68 -23.47
C ASP A 157 8.52 -8.40 -22.21
N LEU A 158 8.17 -7.35 -21.44
CA LEU A 158 8.80 -7.07 -20.15
C LEU A 158 8.49 -8.23 -19.19
N ARG A 159 9.53 -8.88 -18.71
CA ARG A 159 9.45 -9.94 -17.70
C ARG A 159 9.94 -9.43 -16.36
N ILE A 160 9.28 -9.91 -15.30
CA ILE A 160 9.78 -9.72 -13.94
C ILE A 160 10.81 -10.80 -13.70
N ASP A 161 12.07 -10.47 -13.99
CA ASP A 161 13.23 -11.33 -13.81
C ASP A 161 14.21 -10.73 -12.79
N GLU A 162 15.27 -11.43 -12.50
CA GLU A 162 16.31 -11.00 -11.56
C GLU A 162 16.94 -9.66 -11.99
N ALA A 163 17.18 -9.46 -13.26
CA ALA A 163 17.78 -8.23 -13.78
C ALA A 163 16.89 -7.01 -13.53
N LEU A 164 15.56 -7.16 -13.70
CA LEU A 164 14.60 -6.11 -13.41
C LEU A 164 14.54 -5.80 -11.91
N ILE A 165 14.51 -6.84 -11.07
CA ILE A 165 14.46 -6.69 -9.60
C ILE A 165 15.72 -5.99 -9.08
N LEU A 166 16.90 -6.46 -9.47
CA LEU A 166 18.17 -5.87 -9.06
C LEU A 166 18.35 -4.46 -9.65
N GLY A 167 17.85 -4.22 -10.85
CA GLY A 167 17.84 -2.89 -11.48
C GLY A 167 16.99 -1.88 -10.73
N LEU A 168 15.82 -2.29 -10.21
CA LEU A 168 14.98 -1.47 -9.33
C LEU A 168 15.65 -1.25 -7.97
N HIS A 169 16.17 -2.33 -7.35
CA HIS A 169 16.87 -2.24 -6.07
C HIS A 169 18.07 -1.31 -6.14
N LEU A 170 18.86 -1.36 -7.23
CA LEU A 170 19.97 -0.44 -7.44
C LEU A 170 19.52 1.03 -7.38
N ARG A 171 18.41 1.36 -8.04
CA ARG A 171 17.90 2.75 -8.10
C ARG A 171 17.31 3.20 -6.78
N LEU A 172 16.51 2.34 -6.14
CA LEU A 172 15.88 2.65 -4.87
C LEU A 172 16.90 2.85 -3.75
N MET A 173 17.95 2.01 -3.71
CA MET A 173 18.93 1.99 -2.62
C MET A 173 20.20 2.77 -2.91
N ASN A 174 20.29 3.46 -4.06
CA ASN A 174 21.46 4.24 -4.44
C ASN A 174 21.78 5.34 -3.40
N GLY A 175 22.99 5.33 -2.87
CA GLY A 175 23.43 6.27 -1.81
C GLY A 175 22.82 6.01 -0.44
N ILE A 176 22.00 4.96 -0.27
CA ILE A 176 21.41 4.53 1.01
C ILE A 176 22.08 3.26 1.52
N MET A 177 22.30 2.27 0.64
CA MET A 177 22.91 1.00 0.96
C MET A 177 24.15 0.74 0.08
N GLY A 178 25.19 0.17 0.67
CA GLY A 178 26.43 -0.14 -0.06
C GLY A 178 26.33 -1.34 -1.01
N ASP A 179 25.30 -2.18 -0.84
CA ASP A 179 24.98 -3.35 -1.68
C ASP A 179 23.77 -3.12 -2.60
N ALA A 180 23.46 -1.86 -2.92
CA ALA A 180 22.40 -1.51 -3.86
C ALA A 180 22.55 -2.27 -5.18
N GLY A 181 21.49 -2.89 -5.64
CA GLY A 181 21.46 -3.70 -6.87
C GLY A 181 22.11 -5.08 -6.74
N LYS A 182 22.36 -5.55 -5.52
CA LYS A 182 22.94 -6.88 -5.27
C LYS A 182 22.12 -7.63 -4.23
N TYR A 183 22.18 -8.93 -4.26
CA TYR A 183 21.70 -9.74 -3.15
C TYR A 183 22.59 -9.53 -1.92
N ARG A 184 21.99 -9.58 -0.74
CA ARG A 184 22.71 -9.44 0.53
C ARG A 184 23.70 -10.59 0.70
N SER A 185 24.87 -10.28 1.22
CA SER A 185 25.93 -11.25 1.56
C SER A 185 25.96 -11.59 3.07
N HIS A 186 24.96 -11.15 3.84
CA HIS A 186 24.90 -11.32 5.29
C HIS A 186 23.50 -11.75 5.77
N ALA A 187 23.46 -12.34 6.97
CA ALA A 187 22.20 -12.69 7.61
C ALA A 187 21.46 -11.43 8.08
N VAL A 188 20.14 -11.42 7.94
CA VAL A 188 19.27 -10.38 8.49
C VAL A 188 18.31 -10.99 9.50
N ARG A 189 17.76 -10.16 10.37
CA ARG A 189 16.77 -10.54 11.38
C ARG A 189 15.69 -9.47 11.46
N ILE A 190 14.43 -9.89 11.54
CA ILE A 190 13.33 -8.98 11.82
C ILE A 190 13.25 -8.78 13.32
N MET A 191 13.44 -7.55 13.78
CA MET A 191 13.35 -7.21 15.20
C MET A 191 11.94 -7.50 15.72
N GLY A 192 11.87 -8.21 16.86
CA GLY A 192 10.58 -8.59 17.47
C GLY A 192 9.87 -9.79 16.83
N ALA A 193 10.39 -10.37 15.76
CA ALA A 193 9.84 -11.58 15.15
C ALA A 193 10.73 -12.81 15.41
N ASN A 194 10.09 -13.94 15.72
CA ASN A 194 10.76 -15.24 15.85
C ASN A 194 10.49 -16.11 14.60
N VAL A 195 10.79 -15.54 13.42
CA VAL A 195 10.57 -16.20 12.14
C VAL A 195 11.92 -16.52 11.50
N PRO A 196 12.18 -17.78 11.09
CA PRO A 196 13.38 -18.11 10.34
C PRO A 196 13.35 -17.43 8.97
N LEU A 197 14.39 -16.67 8.65
CA LEU A 197 14.53 -16.02 7.34
C LEU A 197 15.30 -16.92 6.38
N ALA A 198 15.10 -16.70 5.08
CA ALA A 198 15.82 -17.41 4.04
C ALA A 198 17.34 -17.27 4.25
N ASN A 199 18.05 -18.37 4.09
CA ASN A 199 19.52 -18.38 4.18
C ASN A 199 20.09 -17.67 2.95
N TYR A 200 20.78 -16.56 3.16
CA TYR A 200 21.38 -15.75 2.11
C TYR A 200 22.43 -16.50 1.24
N LEU A 201 22.99 -17.60 1.75
CA LEU A 201 23.91 -18.46 1.00
C LEU A 201 23.19 -19.42 0.02
N LYS A 202 21.85 -19.45 0.04
CA LYS A 202 21.03 -20.34 -0.78
C LYS A 202 20.10 -19.58 -1.75
N VAL A 203 20.27 -18.29 -1.87
CA VAL A 203 19.51 -17.41 -2.76
C VAL A 203 20.30 -17.13 -4.02
#